data_a922d9e7c4bd9e5c33d051bb39c85314
#
_entry.id   a922d9e7c4bd9e5c33d051bb39c85314
#
_cell.length_a   1.000
_cell.length_b   1.000
_cell.length_c   1.000
_cell.angle_alpha   90.00
_cell.angle_beta   90.00
_cell.angle_gamma   90.00
#
_symmetry.space_group_name_H-M   'P 1'
#
loop_
_entity.id
_entity.type
_entity.pdbx_description
1 polymer ?
#
loop_
_entity_poly.entity_id
_entity_poly.type
_entity_poly.pdbx_seq_one_letter_code
_entity_poly.pdbx_strand_id
1 'polypeptide(L)'
;MKGCRSAGVLVLCLAIAVGSVSSIAAAGDEAVVPAVTDAPLFRIFLKDGTSLVSYGELARVEDRVVFSMPTSAVASNPQLHLITISAERVDWPRTVNYAESARASRYFATRAETDYALLTSRIEQTLNEVALTTDAQRRLTIVEGARRMLADWPGSHYNYKADEIRPMLTMLDEAIADLRAATGAQRFDIALVAAVEPPRRVPLLPPPTPKEVIEETLAAAKLADTASERSSLLTVAMASLERDAAALPAEWVASIKVSTTAAIAREAQVDRAYRSMSTRILQIAGDRAKLADVHGIQQLMTQVKAEDKVLGATRPDEVVSLLAAVEERLDAARRLRLERDRWALRMPEIRAYRTAVSPLLRSLDALEANLEDIKTLAGSGPEALGAILKATDQILKTVSTIKPPDELREAHGLLVSATQLAGNAARIRREAALTANMTRAWDASSAAAGSLMLSAKAQTDMQNLFRSPQLPR
;
A
#
# COMPACT_ATOMS: atom_id res chain seq x y z
N MET A 1 -2.13 -38.41 30.23
CA MET A 1 -1.97 -37.17 31.01
C MET A 1 -1.70 -36.04 30.01
N LYS A 2 -2.61 -35.05 29.98
CA LYS A 2 -2.46 -33.63 29.62
C LYS A 2 -1.82 -33.32 28.24
N GLY A 3 -2.40 -32.53 27.32
CA GLY A 3 -3.61 -31.73 27.30
C GLY A 3 -3.50 -30.87 26.03
N CYS A 4 -4.52 -30.98 25.22
CA CYS A 4 -4.75 -30.24 23.97
C CYS A 4 -5.17 -28.82 24.32
N ARG A 5 -4.63 -27.79 23.66
CA ARG A 5 -5.19 -26.44 23.64
C ARG A 5 -5.28 -25.94 22.22
N SER A 6 -6.49 -26.00 21.70
CA SER A 6 -6.97 -25.29 20.52
C SER A 6 -7.15 -23.80 20.83
N ALA A 7 -6.60 -22.92 20.01
CA ALA A 7 -6.87 -21.48 20.04
C ALA A 7 -8.03 -21.18 19.09
N GLY A 8 -9.17 -20.81 19.66
CA GLY A 8 -10.33 -20.33 18.93
C GLY A 8 -10.20 -18.86 18.57
N VAL A 9 -10.49 -18.55 17.32
CA VAL A 9 -10.61 -17.18 16.78
C VAL A 9 -11.97 -16.62 17.24
N LEU A 10 -11.94 -15.54 18.01
CA LEU A 10 -13.11 -14.81 18.49
C LEU A 10 -13.46 -13.72 17.47
N VAL A 11 -14.57 -13.90 16.73
CA VAL A 11 -15.18 -12.87 15.90
C VAL A 11 -16.08 -12.02 16.79
N LEU A 12 -15.72 -10.77 16.99
CA LEU A 12 -16.49 -9.79 17.77
C LEU A 12 -17.46 -9.04 16.84
N CYS A 13 -18.74 -9.44 16.85
CA CYS A 13 -19.83 -8.66 16.24
C CYS A 13 -20.23 -7.54 17.19
N LEU A 14 -19.99 -6.29 16.79
CA LEU A 14 -20.46 -5.11 17.51
C LEU A 14 -21.88 -4.75 17.04
N ALA A 15 -22.89 -5.03 17.85
CA ALA A 15 -24.26 -4.59 17.64
C ALA A 15 -24.40 -3.14 18.15
N ILE A 16 -24.74 -2.22 17.24
CA ILE A 16 -25.07 -0.82 17.56
C ILE A 16 -26.55 -0.77 17.96
N ALA A 17 -26.78 -0.53 19.24
CA ALA A 17 -28.13 -0.22 19.75
C ALA A 17 -28.46 1.25 19.47
N VAL A 18 -29.52 1.49 18.70
CA VAL A 18 -30.12 2.81 18.50
C VAL A 18 -30.91 3.18 19.74
N GLY A 19 -30.36 4.06 20.56
CA GLY A 19 -31.06 4.68 21.68
C GLY A 19 -31.67 6.02 21.25
N SER A 20 -32.99 6.11 21.25
CA SER A 20 -33.75 7.35 21.08
C SER A 20 -33.54 8.27 22.28
N VAL A 21 -32.95 9.43 22.07
CA VAL A 21 -32.86 10.48 23.09
C VAL A 21 -33.78 11.63 22.70
N SER A 22 -34.75 11.87 23.58
CA SER A 22 -35.72 12.94 23.53
C SER A 22 -35.08 14.33 23.54
N SER A 23 -35.55 15.19 22.66
CA SER A 23 -35.19 16.60 22.56
C SER A 23 -35.59 17.37 23.80
N ILE A 24 -34.60 17.93 24.50
CA ILE A 24 -34.82 19.05 25.44
C ILE A 24 -34.36 20.30 24.69
N ALA A 25 -35.33 21.17 24.37
CA ALA A 25 -35.07 22.49 23.84
C ALA A 25 -34.50 23.36 24.96
N ALA A 26 -33.19 23.63 24.89
CA ALA A 26 -32.55 24.72 25.61
C ALA A 26 -32.27 25.83 24.60
N ALA A 27 -32.99 26.95 24.75
CA ALA A 27 -32.62 28.21 24.14
C ALA A 27 -31.30 28.67 24.80
N GLY A 28 -30.27 28.75 24.05
CA GLY A 28 -28.97 29.17 24.54
C GLY A 28 -28.02 29.44 23.38
N ASP A 29 -27.74 30.70 23.21
CA ASP A 29 -26.50 31.23 22.60
C ASP A 29 -26.14 30.65 21.22
N GLU A 30 -26.55 31.34 20.18
CA GLU A 30 -25.92 31.22 18.87
C GLU A 30 -24.43 31.54 19.05
N ALA A 31 -23.64 30.48 19.27
CA ALA A 31 -22.22 30.57 19.09
C ALA A 31 -22.03 30.96 17.62
N VAL A 32 -21.68 32.23 17.41
CA VAL A 32 -21.18 32.76 16.16
C VAL A 32 -20.08 31.79 15.70
N VAL A 33 -20.41 30.91 14.79
CA VAL A 33 -19.42 30.10 14.09
C VAL A 33 -18.49 31.13 13.44
N PRO A 34 -17.22 31.20 13.81
CA PRO A 34 -16.34 32.18 13.21
C PRO A 34 -16.39 31.89 11.71
N ALA A 35 -16.73 32.94 10.94
CA ALA A 35 -16.70 32.89 9.48
C ALA A 35 -15.44 32.17 9.07
N VAL A 36 -15.57 31.20 8.17
CA VAL A 36 -14.45 30.44 7.61
C VAL A 36 -13.44 31.48 7.15
N THR A 37 -12.44 31.72 7.98
CA THR A 37 -11.38 32.69 7.67
C THR A 37 -10.66 32.14 6.46
N ASP A 38 -10.72 32.83 5.34
CA ASP A 38 -10.00 32.50 4.11
C ASP A 38 -8.57 32.08 4.47
N ALA A 39 -8.23 30.85 4.17
CA ALA A 39 -6.86 30.41 4.39
C ALA A 39 -5.93 31.27 3.56
N PRO A 40 -4.77 31.69 4.08
CA PRO A 40 -3.87 32.55 3.34
C PRO A 40 -3.40 31.86 2.06
N LEU A 41 -3.39 32.61 0.97
CA LEU A 41 -2.79 32.17 -0.27
C LEU A 41 -1.28 32.33 -0.18
N PHE A 42 -0.58 31.22 -0.32
CA PHE A 42 0.87 31.19 -0.45
C PHE A 42 1.26 31.03 -1.92
N ARG A 43 2.51 31.35 -2.25
CA ARG A 43 3.06 31.09 -3.58
C ARG A 43 4.34 30.29 -3.48
N ILE A 44 4.44 29.29 -4.32
CA ILE A 44 5.64 28.46 -4.50
C ILE A 44 6.32 28.95 -5.76
N PHE A 45 7.49 29.54 -5.61
CA PHE A 45 8.29 30.00 -6.73
C PHE A 45 9.18 28.88 -7.25
N LEU A 46 9.25 28.76 -8.57
CA LEU A 46 10.05 27.74 -9.23
C LEU A 46 11.33 28.38 -9.81
N LYS A 47 12.36 27.56 -9.96
CA LYS A 47 13.67 28.02 -10.51
C LYS A 47 13.60 28.50 -11.96
N ASP A 48 12.55 28.10 -12.71
CA ASP A 48 12.29 28.58 -14.06
C ASP A 48 11.63 29.98 -14.11
N GLY A 49 11.38 30.58 -12.96
CA GLY A 49 10.76 31.89 -12.80
C GLY A 49 9.24 31.87 -12.70
N THR A 50 8.59 30.72 -12.89
CA THR A 50 7.15 30.56 -12.71
C THR A 50 6.77 30.44 -11.23
N SER A 51 5.48 30.56 -10.92
CA SER A 51 4.98 30.33 -9.56
C SER A 51 3.67 29.56 -9.58
N LEU A 52 3.39 28.84 -8.48
CA LEU A 52 2.15 28.13 -8.24
C LEU A 52 1.51 28.64 -6.96
N VAL A 53 0.18 28.75 -6.95
CA VAL A 53 -0.56 29.16 -5.76
C VAL A 53 -0.82 27.94 -4.87
N SER A 54 -0.61 28.12 -3.57
CA SER A 54 -1.01 27.17 -2.53
C SER A 54 -2.08 27.79 -1.63
N TYR A 55 -3.16 27.05 -1.43
CA TYR A 55 -4.18 27.38 -0.44
C TYR A 55 -3.78 26.75 0.90
N GLY A 56 -3.27 27.56 1.80
CA GLY A 56 -2.65 27.10 3.04
C GLY A 56 -1.18 26.73 2.90
N GLU A 57 -0.63 26.26 4.00
CA GLU A 57 0.81 25.93 4.12
C GLU A 57 1.20 24.78 3.20
N LEU A 58 2.42 24.84 2.68
CA LEU A 58 3.06 23.77 1.96
C LEU A 58 3.82 22.84 2.91
N ALA A 59 3.90 21.54 2.60
CA ALA A 59 4.69 20.58 3.33
C ALA A 59 5.87 20.08 2.45
N ARG A 60 7.04 19.97 3.07
CA ARG A 60 8.19 19.30 2.45
C ARG A 60 8.30 17.89 3.01
N VAL A 61 8.22 16.89 2.15
CA VAL A 61 8.34 15.46 2.50
C VAL A 61 9.50 14.90 1.68
N GLU A 62 10.63 14.68 2.33
CA GLU A 62 11.89 14.21 1.70
C GLU A 62 12.34 15.15 0.56
N ASP A 63 12.33 14.66 -0.66
CA ASP A 63 12.69 15.36 -1.90
C ASP A 63 11.48 15.98 -2.63
N ARG A 64 10.29 15.95 -2.01
CA ARG A 64 9.02 16.43 -2.59
C ARG A 64 8.42 17.58 -1.78
N VAL A 65 7.64 18.40 -2.48
CA VAL A 65 6.82 19.45 -1.91
C VAL A 65 5.36 19.13 -2.21
N VAL A 66 4.55 19.07 -1.17
CA VAL A 66 3.11 18.79 -1.25
C VAL A 66 2.34 20.02 -0.83
N PHE A 67 1.36 20.42 -1.61
CA PHE A 67 0.53 21.60 -1.36
C PHE A 67 -0.85 21.48 -2.01
N SER A 68 -1.80 22.26 -1.51
CA SER A 68 -3.17 22.30 -2.04
C SER A 68 -3.32 23.49 -3.00
N MET A 69 -3.47 23.21 -4.28
CA MET A 69 -3.65 24.24 -5.29
C MET A 69 -5.15 24.51 -5.51
N PRO A 70 -5.61 25.78 -5.49
CA PRO A 70 -6.97 26.12 -5.88
C PRO A 70 -7.15 25.96 -7.38
N THR A 71 -8.20 25.24 -7.78
CA THR A 71 -8.57 25.01 -9.18
C THR A 71 -9.80 25.84 -9.60
N SER A 72 -10.27 26.71 -8.70
CA SER A 72 -11.30 27.70 -8.98
C SER A 72 -10.94 29.05 -8.36
N ALA A 73 -11.32 30.13 -9.03
CA ALA A 73 -11.10 31.49 -8.53
C ALA A 73 -12.14 31.92 -7.48
N VAL A 74 -13.07 31.06 -7.06
CA VAL A 74 -14.12 31.38 -6.08
C VAL A 74 -13.52 31.37 -4.67
N ALA A 75 -13.34 32.53 -4.08
CA ALA A 75 -12.69 32.69 -2.78
C ALA A 75 -13.43 32.03 -1.61
N SER A 76 -14.78 31.93 -1.65
CA SER A 76 -15.59 31.41 -0.54
C SER A 76 -15.60 29.89 -0.41
N ASN A 77 -15.33 29.15 -1.49
CA ASN A 77 -15.25 27.68 -1.48
C ASN A 77 -14.37 27.20 -2.64
N PRO A 78 -13.03 27.36 -2.57
CA PRO A 78 -12.15 26.94 -3.63
C PRO A 78 -12.14 25.41 -3.75
N GLN A 79 -12.26 24.92 -4.97
CA GLN A 79 -11.94 23.51 -5.24
C GLN A 79 -10.43 23.35 -5.14
N LEU A 80 -9.98 22.44 -4.30
CA LEU A 80 -8.56 22.21 -4.04
C LEU A 80 -8.10 20.90 -4.68
N HIS A 81 -6.92 20.94 -5.26
CA HIS A 81 -6.23 19.76 -5.75
C HIS A 81 -4.88 19.63 -5.05
N LEU A 82 -4.61 18.45 -4.50
CA LEU A 82 -3.33 18.17 -3.86
C LEU A 82 -2.29 17.90 -4.95
N ILE A 83 -1.18 18.66 -4.92
CA ILE A 83 -0.11 18.61 -5.90
C ILE A 83 1.19 18.22 -5.22
N THR A 84 1.95 17.37 -5.91
CA THR A 84 3.29 16.95 -5.49
C THR A 84 4.29 17.32 -6.58
N ILE A 85 5.33 18.08 -6.23
CA ILE A 85 6.42 18.45 -7.13
C ILE A 85 7.78 18.14 -6.49
N SER A 86 8.82 17.95 -7.31
CA SER A 86 10.18 17.77 -6.80
C SER A 86 10.66 19.06 -6.11
N ALA A 87 11.22 18.90 -4.89
CA ALA A 87 11.78 20.00 -4.09
C ALA A 87 12.96 20.70 -4.79
N GLU A 88 13.65 20.00 -5.70
CA GLU A 88 14.76 20.58 -6.48
C GLU A 88 14.32 21.68 -7.45
N ARG A 89 13.06 21.68 -7.88
CA ARG A 89 12.50 22.68 -8.78
C ARG A 89 12.12 23.98 -8.09
N VAL A 90 12.00 23.97 -6.75
CA VAL A 90 11.54 25.11 -5.95
C VAL A 90 12.69 26.07 -5.67
N ASP A 91 12.44 27.37 -5.87
CA ASP A 91 13.24 28.48 -5.36
C ASP A 91 12.89 28.72 -3.87
N TRP A 92 13.59 28.00 -3.00
CA TRP A 92 13.33 28.02 -1.56
C TRP A 92 13.50 29.40 -0.92
N PRO A 93 14.58 30.16 -1.18
CA PRO A 93 14.74 31.49 -0.60
C PRO A 93 13.54 32.41 -0.89
N ARG A 94 13.09 32.44 -2.13
CA ARG A 94 11.96 33.27 -2.55
C ARG A 94 10.65 32.78 -1.98
N THR A 95 10.43 31.46 -1.97
CA THR A 95 9.22 30.83 -1.43
C THR A 95 9.08 31.05 0.07
N VAL A 96 10.16 30.86 0.84
CA VAL A 96 10.16 31.06 2.29
C VAL A 96 9.93 32.54 2.65
N ASN A 97 10.63 33.46 1.98
CA ASN A 97 10.45 34.90 2.23
C ASN A 97 9.00 35.36 1.93
N TYR A 98 8.40 34.83 0.86
CA TYR A 98 7.00 35.11 0.56
C TYR A 98 6.06 34.53 1.61
N ALA A 99 6.29 33.28 2.03
CA ALA A 99 5.48 32.64 3.05
C ALA A 99 5.54 33.39 4.40
N GLU A 100 6.72 33.84 4.80
CA GLU A 100 6.87 34.68 6.00
C GLU A 100 6.11 36.01 5.89
N SER A 101 6.19 36.65 4.71
CA SER A 101 5.45 37.89 4.45
C SER A 101 3.93 37.66 4.47
N ALA A 102 3.44 36.54 3.96
CA ALA A 102 2.03 36.17 3.99
C ALA A 102 1.54 35.89 5.42
N ARG A 103 2.34 35.16 6.23
CA ARG A 103 2.04 34.91 7.65
C ARG A 103 2.00 36.22 8.44
N ALA A 104 2.99 37.09 8.24
CA ALA A 104 3.02 38.40 8.90
C ALA A 104 1.81 39.25 8.54
N SER A 105 1.44 39.32 7.24
CA SER A 105 0.26 40.08 6.80
C SER A 105 -1.03 39.55 7.42
N ARG A 106 -1.20 38.22 7.48
CA ARG A 106 -2.36 37.61 8.15
C ARG A 106 -2.38 37.92 9.64
N TYR A 107 -1.23 37.79 10.33
CA TYR A 107 -1.12 38.12 11.73
C TYR A 107 -1.54 39.57 11.97
N PHE A 108 -1.08 40.52 11.14
CA PHE A 108 -1.45 41.94 11.29
C PHE A 108 -2.93 42.19 11.06
N ALA A 109 -3.55 41.48 10.13
CA ALA A 109 -4.97 41.63 9.85
C ALA A 109 -5.89 41.04 10.91
N THR A 110 -5.42 40.03 11.66
CA THR A 110 -6.33 39.23 12.53
C THR A 110 -6.01 39.28 14.01
N ARG A 111 -4.75 39.41 14.43
CA ARG A 111 -4.33 39.20 15.84
C ARG A 111 -3.46 40.31 16.42
N ALA A 112 -2.68 40.99 15.58
CA ALA A 112 -1.62 41.86 16.04
C ALA A 112 -2.11 42.96 16.99
N GLU A 113 -3.26 43.59 16.70
CA GLU A 113 -3.82 44.64 17.54
C GLU A 113 -4.29 44.11 18.91
N THR A 114 -4.91 42.94 18.89
CA THR A 114 -5.35 42.28 20.16
C THR A 114 -4.16 41.88 21.01
N ASP A 115 -3.14 41.29 20.41
CA ASP A 115 -1.92 40.85 21.12
C ASP A 115 -1.14 42.06 21.66
N TYR A 116 -1.12 43.16 20.90
CA TYR A 116 -0.49 44.40 21.33
C TYR A 116 -1.27 45.06 22.51
N ALA A 117 -2.60 45.07 22.46
CA ALA A 117 -3.41 45.55 23.56
C ALA A 117 -3.19 44.74 24.87
N LEU A 118 -3.05 43.40 24.74
CA LEU A 118 -2.69 42.52 25.84
C LEU A 118 -1.30 42.84 26.41
N LEU A 119 -0.31 43.08 25.54
CA LEU A 119 1.03 43.52 25.96
C LEU A 119 0.97 44.79 26.74
N THR A 120 0.28 45.83 26.20
CA THR A 120 0.14 47.13 26.84
C THR A 120 -0.50 47.02 28.20
N SER A 121 -1.62 46.26 28.31
CA SER A 121 -2.29 46.02 29.61
C SER A 121 -1.36 45.32 30.61
N ARG A 122 -0.56 44.38 30.16
CA ARG A 122 0.42 43.68 31.02
C ARG A 122 1.54 44.59 31.51
N ILE A 123 2.00 45.51 30.66
CA ILE A 123 3.01 46.52 31.05
C ILE A 123 2.38 47.50 32.07
N GLU A 124 1.16 47.99 31.86
CA GLU A 124 0.45 48.83 32.79
C GLU A 124 0.31 48.17 34.17
N GLN A 125 -0.11 46.89 34.22
CA GLN A 125 -0.21 46.11 35.45
C GLN A 125 1.14 46.01 36.16
N THR A 126 2.22 45.76 35.40
CA THR A 126 3.57 45.67 35.97
C THR A 126 4.06 47.01 36.51
N LEU A 127 3.78 48.11 35.82
CA LEU A 127 4.11 49.43 36.30
C LEU A 127 3.35 49.79 37.58
N ASN A 128 2.08 49.42 37.71
CA ASN A 128 1.27 49.56 38.92
C ASN A 128 1.87 48.72 40.07
N GLU A 129 2.30 47.45 39.80
CA GLU A 129 2.98 46.63 40.81
C GLU A 129 4.28 47.26 41.29
N VAL A 130 5.06 47.84 40.39
CA VAL A 130 6.28 48.59 40.74
C VAL A 130 5.97 49.79 41.63
N ALA A 131 4.90 50.56 41.32
CA ALA A 131 4.48 51.72 42.12
C ALA A 131 4.04 51.34 43.55
N LEU A 132 3.40 50.19 43.72
CA LEU A 132 2.94 49.69 45.02
C LEU A 132 4.03 48.95 45.81
N THR A 133 5.17 48.59 45.19
CA THR A 133 6.26 47.89 45.85
C THR A 133 7.22 48.87 46.49
N THR A 134 7.45 48.75 47.78
CA THR A 134 8.37 49.65 48.55
C THR A 134 9.81 49.19 48.51
N ASP A 135 10.05 47.89 48.33
CA ASP A 135 11.41 47.31 48.27
C ASP A 135 12.09 47.57 46.93
N ALA A 136 13.19 48.29 46.91
CA ALA A 136 13.93 48.71 45.73
C ALA A 136 14.48 47.51 44.94
N GLN A 137 14.94 46.43 45.62
CA GLN A 137 15.46 45.22 44.96
C GLN A 137 14.33 44.46 44.25
N ARG A 138 13.18 44.33 44.86
CA ARG A 138 12.00 43.70 44.26
C ARG A 138 11.47 44.53 43.08
N ARG A 139 11.45 45.87 43.19
CA ARG A 139 11.10 46.78 42.08
C ARG A 139 12.04 46.57 40.91
N LEU A 140 13.34 46.46 41.13
CA LEU A 140 14.33 46.20 40.07
C LEU A 140 14.06 44.89 39.35
N THR A 141 13.80 43.80 40.07
CA THR A 141 13.48 42.50 39.48
C THR A 141 12.23 42.55 38.61
N ILE A 142 11.17 43.26 39.02
CA ILE A 142 9.93 43.40 38.26
C ILE A 142 10.16 44.19 36.97
N VAL A 143 10.90 45.33 37.04
CA VAL A 143 11.18 46.15 35.86
C VAL A 143 12.10 45.45 34.88
N GLU A 144 13.11 44.71 35.34
CA GLU A 144 13.97 43.87 34.46
C GLU A 144 13.20 42.76 33.77
N GLY A 145 12.19 42.19 34.46
CA GLY A 145 11.24 41.22 33.86
C GLY A 145 10.40 41.82 32.76
N ALA A 146 9.82 43.00 33.01
CA ALA A 146 9.04 43.76 32.04
C ALA A 146 9.88 44.13 30.79
N ARG A 147 11.10 44.61 31.04
CA ARG A 147 12.04 44.96 29.94
C ARG A 147 12.34 43.78 29.06
N ARG A 148 12.63 42.60 29.61
CA ARG A 148 12.88 41.39 28.84
C ARG A 148 11.68 40.99 28.01
N MET A 149 10.49 40.94 28.62
CA MET A 149 9.24 40.63 27.90
C MET A 149 8.99 41.59 26.74
N LEU A 150 9.20 42.90 26.96
CA LEU A 150 9.02 43.91 25.94
C LEU A 150 10.08 43.84 24.84
N ALA A 151 11.33 43.48 25.15
CA ALA A 151 12.41 43.32 24.21
C ALA A 151 12.23 42.08 23.30
N ASP A 152 11.69 40.99 23.84
CA ASP A 152 11.44 39.72 23.11
C ASP A 152 10.19 39.80 22.24
N TRP A 153 9.23 40.67 22.56
CA TRP A 153 7.92 40.71 21.93
C TRP A 153 7.98 41.00 20.42
N PRO A 154 8.75 41.97 19.87
CA PRO A 154 8.80 42.22 18.44
C PRO A 154 9.27 41.02 17.62
N GLY A 155 10.24 40.27 18.13
CA GLY A 155 10.76 39.07 17.45
C GLY A 155 9.72 37.99 17.24
N SER A 156 8.82 37.79 18.21
CA SER A 156 7.76 36.77 18.15
C SER A 156 6.48 37.25 17.44
N HIS A 157 6.38 38.57 17.14
CA HIS A 157 5.19 39.21 16.57
C HIS A 157 5.47 39.98 15.28
N TYR A 158 6.40 39.46 14.47
CA TYR A 158 6.77 40.02 13.16
C TYR A 158 7.14 41.50 13.16
N ASN A 159 7.73 41.99 14.25
CA ASN A 159 8.10 43.40 14.45
C ASN A 159 6.87 44.35 14.36
N TYR A 160 5.67 43.89 14.72
CA TYR A 160 4.50 44.74 14.80
C TYR A 160 4.72 45.85 15.82
N LYS A 161 4.47 47.12 15.46
CA LYS A 161 4.67 48.30 16.31
C LYS A 161 6.03 48.38 17.03
N ALA A 162 7.07 47.78 16.48
CA ALA A 162 8.42 47.80 17.07
C ALA A 162 8.92 49.24 17.34
N ASP A 163 8.50 50.22 16.54
CA ASP A 163 8.85 51.60 16.72
C ASP A 163 8.15 52.25 17.92
N GLU A 164 6.97 51.80 18.30
CA GLU A 164 6.28 52.20 19.52
C GLU A 164 6.87 51.55 20.79
N ILE A 165 7.40 50.33 20.65
CA ILE A 165 8.03 49.56 21.74
C ILE A 165 9.40 50.14 22.11
N ARG A 166 10.15 50.61 21.15
CA ARG A 166 11.52 51.12 21.36
C ARG A 166 11.59 52.28 22.40
N PRO A 167 10.73 53.31 22.39
CA PRO A 167 10.71 54.31 23.42
C PRO A 167 10.35 53.75 24.82
N MET A 168 9.45 52.73 24.88
CA MET A 168 9.12 52.07 26.14
C MET A 168 10.29 51.34 26.75
N LEU A 169 11.10 50.67 25.92
CA LEU A 169 12.33 50.03 26.34
C LEU A 169 13.35 51.02 26.90
N THR A 170 13.49 52.20 26.23
CA THR A 170 14.38 53.27 26.74
C THR A 170 13.94 53.77 28.12
N MET A 171 12.64 53.99 28.33
CA MET A 171 12.12 54.39 29.66
C MET A 171 12.34 53.36 30.74
N LEU A 172 12.21 52.04 30.39
CA LEU A 172 12.47 50.98 31.33
C LEU A 172 13.99 50.86 31.64
N ASP A 173 14.86 51.08 30.65
CA ASP A 173 16.32 51.11 30.83
C ASP A 173 16.76 52.25 31.78
N GLU A 174 16.17 53.45 31.64
CA GLU A 174 16.35 54.57 32.57
C GLU A 174 15.91 54.21 33.98
N ALA A 175 14.69 53.65 34.13
CA ALA A 175 14.18 53.23 35.44
C ALA A 175 15.03 52.12 36.07
N ILE A 176 15.56 51.20 35.32
CA ILE A 176 16.51 50.17 35.78
C ILE A 176 17.83 50.81 36.26
N ALA A 177 18.34 51.81 35.53
CA ALA A 177 19.55 52.51 35.93
C ALA A 177 19.38 53.23 37.25
N ASP A 178 18.25 53.93 37.45
CA ASP A 178 17.91 54.63 38.69
C ASP A 178 17.75 53.65 39.88
N LEU A 179 17.06 52.54 39.69
CA LEU A 179 16.86 51.50 40.71
C LEU A 179 18.19 50.80 41.06
N ARG A 180 19.05 50.54 40.11
CA ARG A 180 20.38 49.99 40.36
C ARG A 180 21.28 50.95 41.14
N ALA A 181 21.22 52.27 40.84
CA ALA A 181 21.94 53.29 41.62
C ALA A 181 21.43 53.35 43.07
N ALA A 182 20.11 53.26 43.26
CA ALA A 182 19.47 53.28 44.60
C ALA A 182 19.79 52.01 45.43
N THR A 183 20.02 50.85 44.80
CA THR A 183 20.32 49.58 45.48
C THR A 183 21.82 49.31 45.63
N GLY A 184 22.68 50.19 45.13
CA GLY A 184 24.17 50.03 45.17
C GLY A 184 24.68 48.93 44.23
N ALA A 185 23.87 48.37 43.38
CA ALA A 185 24.18 47.30 42.42
C ALA A 185 24.81 47.90 41.15
N GLN A 186 26.09 48.34 41.26
CA GLN A 186 26.84 48.81 40.10
C GLN A 186 27.34 47.59 39.29
N ARG A 187 26.52 47.04 38.44
CA ARG A 187 26.94 46.17 37.35
C ARG A 187 26.70 46.88 36.01
N PHE A 188 27.82 47.21 35.34
CA PHE A 188 27.76 47.60 33.92
C PHE A 188 27.47 46.35 33.08
N ASP A 189 26.21 46.09 32.83
CA ASP A 189 25.80 45.06 31.93
C ASP A 189 25.65 45.70 30.54
N ILE A 190 26.73 45.63 29.74
CA ILE A 190 26.67 46.04 28.32
C ILE A 190 25.96 44.90 27.58
N ALA A 191 24.64 44.86 27.57
CA ALA A 191 23.88 44.00 26.68
C ALA A 191 24.03 44.57 25.27
N LEU A 192 24.99 44.03 24.50
CA LEU A 192 25.04 44.23 23.06
C LEU A 192 23.84 43.56 22.45
N VAL A 193 22.73 44.29 22.34
CA VAL A 193 21.57 43.87 21.51
C VAL A 193 22.04 44.08 20.07
N ALA A 194 22.42 42.98 19.42
CA ALA A 194 22.61 42.99 17.99
C ALA A 194 21.27 43.38 17.36
N ALA A 195 21.24 44.57 16.73
CA ALA A 195 20.08 44.98 15.94
C ALA A 195 20.00 44.04 14.74
N VAL A 196 19.25 42.96 14.87
CA VAL A 196 18.89 42.10 13.74
C VAL A 196 17.94 42.91 12.88
N GLU A 197 18.45 43.33 11.70
CA GLU A 197 17.61 44.04 10.73
C GLU A 197 16.41 43.11 10.40
N PRO A 198 15.15 43.59 10.58
CA PRO A 198 13.99 42.76 10.32
C PRO A 198 14.00 42.31 8.86
N PRO A 199 13.64 41.07 8.54
CA PRO A 199 13.59 40.57 7.17
C PRO A 199 12.70 41.50 6.33
N ARG A 200 13.21 41.91 5.16
CA ARG A 200 12.48 42.74 4.22
C ARG A 200 11.23 42.02 3.76
N ARG A 201 10.05 42.56 4.06
CA ARG A 201 8.79 42.01 3.60
C ARG A 201 8.65 42.12 2.10
N VAL A 202 8.28 41.05 1.46
CA VAL A 202 7.99 41.01 0.04
C VAL A 202 6.52 41.38 -0.15
N PRO A 203 6.19 42.29 -1.12
CA PRO A 203 4.79 42.60 -1.44
C PRO A 203 4.03 41.31 -1.82
N LEU A 204 2.83 41.14 -1.26
CA LEU A 204 1.99 40.01 -1.61
C LEU A 204 1.36 40.23 -2.99
N LEU A 205 1.34 39.16 -3.79
CA LEU A 205 0.66 39.15 -5.06
C LEU A 205 -0.86 39.08 -4.86
N PRO A 206 -1.67 39.68 -5.72
CA PRO A 206 -3.12 39.58 -5.64
C PRO A 206 -3.58 38.10 -5.80
N PRO A 207 -4.83 37.79 -5.41
CA PRO A 207 -5.41 36.47 -5.70
C PRO A 207 -5.38 36.18 -7.20
N PRO A 208 -5.18 34.92 -7.62
CA PRO A 208 -5.07 34.56 -9.02
C PRO A 208 -6.41 34.79 -9.75
N THR A 209 -6.34 35.29 -10.95
CA THR A 209 -7.48 35.40 -11.87
C THR A 209 -7.89 33.99 -12.38
N PRO A 210 -9.13 33.81 -12.89
CA PRO A 210 -9.53 32.53 -13.50
C PRO A 210 -8.57 32.05 -14.59
N LYS A 211 -8.02 32.98 -15.38
CA LYS A 211 -7.03 32.67 -16.40
C LYS A 211 -5.74 32.12 -15.79
N GLU A 212 -5.21 32.80 -14.78
CA GLU A 212 -3.99 32.39 -14.08
C GLU A 212 -4.17 31.01 -13.38
N VAL A 213 -5.33 30.75 -12.77
CA VAL A 213 -5.64 29.43 -12.17
C VAL A 213 -5.54 28.31 -13.21
N ILE A 214 -6.07 28.51 -14.41
CA ILE A 214 -6.00 27.51 -15.49
C ILE A 214 -4.56 27.34 -15.97
N GLU A 215 -3.82 28.45 -16.18
CA GLU A 215 -2.42 28.43 -16.61
C GLU A 215 -1.52 27.75 -15.57
N GLU A 216 -1.71 28.04 -14.28
CA GLU A 216 -1.00 27.40 -13.18
C GLU A 216 -1.34 25.90 -13.06
N THR A 217 -2.62 25.53 -13.27
CA THR A 217 -3.04 24.10 -13.28
C THR A 217 -2.37 23.34 -14.43
N LEU A 218 -2.28 23.94 -15.61
CA LEU A 218 -1.57 23.36 -16.76
C LEU A 218 -0.05 23.32 -16.54
N ALA A 219 0.52 24.32 -15.86
CA ALA A 219 1.93 24.31 -15.47
C ALA A 219 2.20 23.18 -14.45
N ALA A 220 1.35 23.04 -13.45
CA ALA A 220 1.43 21.95 -12.48
C ALA A 220 1.32 20.57 -13.15
N ALA A 221 0.44 20.41 -14.14
CA ALA A 221 0.33 19.17 -14.91
C ALA A 221 1.65 18.78 -15.62
N LYS A 222 2.42 19.78 -16.11
CA LYS A 222 3.74 19.52 -16.72
C LYS A 222 4.80 19.14 -15.70
N LEU A 223 4.62 19.53 -14.44
CA LEU A 223 5.56 19.27 -13.34
C LEU A 223 5.24 17.99 -12.57
N ALA A 224 4.03 17.45 -12.74
CA ALA A 224 3.57 16.25 -12.04
C ALA A 224 4.45 15.04 -12.35
N ASP A 225 4.93 14.38 -11.30
CA ASP A 225 5.83 13.23 -11.40
C ASP A 225 5.08 12.00 -11.92
N THR A 226 3.82 11.83 -11.49
CA THR A 226 3.01 10.66 -11.87
C THR A 226 2.08 10.95 -13.05
N ALA A 227 1.83 9.94 -13.85
CA ALA A 227 0.88 10.02 -14.96
C ALA A 227 -0.56 10.26 -14.51
N SER A 228 -0.93 9.65 -13.38
CA SER A 228 -2.26 9.79 -12.79
C SER A 228 -2.52 11.25 -12.39
N GLU A 229 -1.57 11.86 -11.69
CA GLU A 229 -1.65 13.26 -11.28
C GLU A 229 -1.68 14.19 -12.50
N ARG A 230 -0.83 13.94 -13.50
CA ARG A 230 -0.79 14.68 -14.76
C ARG A 230 -2.13 14.65 -15.50
N SER A 231 -2.72 13.46 -15.66
CA SER A 231 -4.02 13.27 -16.30
C SER A 231 -5.15 13.93 -15.51
N SER A 232 -5.11 13.83 -14.18
CA SER A 232 -6.07 14.48 -13.29
C SER A 232 -6.03 15.99 -13.42
N LEU A 233 -4.85 16.60 -13.38
CA LEU A 233 -4.67 18.04 -13.53
C LEU A 233 -5.11 18.56 -14.91
N LEU A 234 -4.81 17.82 -15.98
CA LEU A 234 -5.29 18.18 -17.33
C LEU A 234 -6.82 18.14 -17.40
N THR A 235 -7.44 17.17 -16.76
CA THR A 235 -8.93 17.05 -16.70
C THR A 235 -9.53 18.19 -15.88
N VAL A 236 -8.91 18.53 -14.75
CA VAL A 236 -9.33 19.64 -13.89
C VAL A 236 -9.17 20.96 -14.62
N ALA A 237 -8.05 21.20 -15.32
CA ALA A 237 -7.84 22.39 -16.14
C ALA A 237 -8.91 22.54 -17.23
N MET A 238 -9.29 21.42 -17.89
CA MET A 238 -10.35 21.43 -18.88
C MET A 238 -11.72 21.78 -18.26
N ALA A 239 -12.06 21.20 -17.11
CA ALA A 239 -13.31 21.50 -16.41
C ALA A 239 -13.35 22.96 -15.94
N SER A 240 -12.23 23.52 -15.47
CA SER A 240 -12.12 24.93 -15.09
C SER A 240 -12.27 25.85 -16.30
N LEU A 241 -11.65 25.48 -17.44
CA LEU A 241 -11.77 26.21 -18.69
C LEU A 241 -13.22 26.26 -19.19
N GLU A 242 -13.96 25.16 -19.09
CA GLU A 242 -15.36 25.07 -19.49
C GLU A 242 -16.28 25.89 -18.57
N ARG A 243 -16.04 25.84 -17.27
CA ARG A 243 -16.79 26.59 -16.27
C ARG A 243 -16.65 28.09 -16.44
N ASP A 244 -15.40 28.57 -16.64
CA ASP A 244 -15.07 29.98 -16.62
C ASP A 244 -14.98 30.60 -18.04
N ALA A 245 -15.33 29.81 -19.08
CA ALA A 245 -15.23 30.19 -20.49
C ALA A 245 -15.88 31.54 -20.84
N ALA A 246 -17.03 31.86 -20.20
CA ALA A 246 -17.76 33.11 -20.46
C ALA A 246 -17.03 34.36 -19.98
N ALA A 247 -16.13 34.24 -19.01
CA ALA A 247 -15.35 35.34 -18.44
C ALA A 247 -13.97 35.50 -19.09
N LEU A 248 -13.63 34.62 -20.05
CA LEU A 248 -12.29 34.52 -20.65
C LEU A 248 -12.31 34.91 -22.16
N PRO A 249 -11.20 35.38 -22.73
CA PRO A 249 -11.12 35.67 -24.16
C PRO A 249 -11.35 34.42 -25.02
N ALA A 250 -12.31 34.46 -25.95
CA ALA A 250 -12.76 33.31 -26.73
C ALA A 250 -11.61 32.60 -27.53
N GLU A 251 -10.73 33.39 -28.13
CA GLU A 251 -9.58 32.87 -28.89
C GLU A 251 -8.60 32.10 -27.97
N TRP A 252 -8.34 32.61 -26.76
CA TRP A 252 -7.50 31.97 -25.78
C TRP A 252 -8.13 30.66 -25.30
N VAL A 253 -9.44 30.68 -24.98
CA VAL A 253 -10.20 29.48 -24.59
C VAL A 253 -10.10 28.39 -25.66
N ALA A 254 -10.32 28.75 -26.94
CA ALA A 254 -10.22 27.80 -28.05
C ALA A 254 -8.81 27.22 -28.17
N SER A 255 -7.77 28.04 -28.07
CA SER A 255 -6.37 27.59 -28.12
C SER A 255 -6.00 26.65 -27.00
N ILE A 256 -6.36 26.99 -25.74
CA ILE A 256 -6.09 26.17 -24.58
C ILE A 256 -6.89 24.85 -24.64
N LYS A 257 -8.14 24.90 -25.08
CA LYS A 257 -8.97 23.68 -25.24
C LYS A 257 -8.33 22.69 -26.22
N VAL A 258 -7.86 23.17 -27.37
CA VAL A 258 -7.20 22.31 -28.36
C VAL A 258 -5.92 21.70 -27.79
N SER A 259 -5.06 22.52 -27.17
CA SER A 259 -3.77 22.06 -26.63
C SER A 259 -3.97 21.08 -25.46
N THR A 260 -4.94 21.34 -24.57
CA THR A 260 -5.23 20.46 -23.40
C THR A 260 -5.86 19.14 -23.86
N THR A 261 -6.81 19.18 -24.83
CA THR A 261 -7.37 17.96 -25.42
C THR A 261 -6.30 17.11 -26.07
N ALA A 262 -5.37 17.71 -26.80
CA ALA A 262 -4.24 17.00 -27.40
C ALA A 262 -3.31 16.40 -26.34
N ALA A 263 -3.08 17.09 -25.22
CA ALA A 263 -2.29 16.56 -24.10
C ALA A 263 -2.96 15.36 -23.44
N ILE A 264 -4.26 15.44 -23.15
CA ILE A 264 -5.06 14.32 -22.60
C ILE A 264 -5.02 13.11 -23.55
N ALA A 265 -5.20 13.34 -24.86
CA ALA A 265 -5.15 12.28 -25.85
C ALA A 265 -3.77 11.60 -25.90
N ARG A 266 -2.70 12.38 -25.77
CA ARG A 266 -1.31 11.86 -25.71
C ARG A 266 -1.08 11.01 -24.47
N GLU A 267 -1.48 11.45 -23.28
CA GLU A 267 -1.39 10.65 -22.05
C GLU A 267 -2.15 9.34 -22.19
N ALA A 268 -3.39 9.39 -22.69
CA ALA A 268 -4.20 8.19 -22.94
C ALA A 268 -3.56 7.24 -23.98
N GLN A 269 -2.85 7.76 -24.96
CA GLN A 269 -2.10 6.94 -25.94
C GLN A 269 -0.92 6.24 -25.27
N VAL A 270 -0.15 6.94 -24.45
CA VAL A 270 0.96 6.38 -23.67
C VAL A 270 0.45 5.28 -22.74
N ASP A 271 -0.62 5.52 -21.98
CA ASP A 271 -1.22 4.51 -21.10
C ASP A 271 -1.67 3.24 -21.85
N ARG A 272 -2.24 3.41 -23.04
CA ARG A 272 -2.60 2.26 -23.87
C ARG A 272 -1.38 1.47 -24.32
N ALA A 273 -0.29 2.16 -24.67
CA ALA A 273 0.96 1.51 -25.06
C ALA A 273 1.57 0.69 -23.92
N TYR A 274 1.66 1.25 -22.70
CA TYR A 274 2.16 0.54 -21.52
C TYR A 274 1.26 -0.64 -21.13
N ARG A 275 -0.08 -0.46 -21.14
CA ARG A 275 -1.02 -1.57 -20.87
C ARG A 275 -0.88 -2.69 -21.91
N SER A 276 -0.75 -2.36 -23.19
CA SER A 276 -0.53 -3.33 -24.25
C SER A 276 0.78 -4.09 -24.05
N MET A 277 1.87 -3.38 -23.75
CA MET A 277 3.17 -3.97 -23.43
C MET A 277 3.04 -4.93 -22.24
N SER A 278 2.44 -4.49 -21.12
CA SER A 278 2.27 -5.30 -19.91
C SER A 278 1.48 -6.57 -20.16
N THR A 279 0.34 -6.47 -20.85
CA THR A 279 -0.51 -7.62 -21.17
C THR A 279 0.26 -8.63 -22.02
N ARG A 280 0.93 -8.19 -23.08
CA ARG A 280 1.72 -9.04 -23.96
C ARG A 280 2.88 -9.72 -23.25
N ILE A 281 3.66 -8.96 -22.48
CA ILE A 281 4.83 -9.48 -21.74
C ILE A 281 4.40 -10.50 -20.70
N LEU A 282 3.34 -10.23 -19.92
CA LEU A 282 2.84 -11.16 -18.89
C LEU A 282 2.29 -12.45 -19.50
N GLN A 283 1.62 -12.36 -20.64
CA GLN A 283 1.17 -13.55 -21.37
C GLN A 283 2.35 -14.42 -21.81
N ILE A 284 3.36 -13.82 -22.48
CA ILE A 284 4.55 -14.54 -22.94
C ILE A 284 5.32 -15.13 -21.75
N ALA A 285 5.48 -14.37 -20.66
CA ALA A 285 6.14 -14.83 -19.43
C ALA A 285 5.41 -16.04 -18.82
N GLY A 286 4.07 -15.99 -18.78
CA GLY A 286 3.24 -17.09 -18.31
C GLY A 286 3.40 -18.37 -19.14
N ASP A 287 3.43 -18.24 -20.46
CA ASP A 287 3.60 -19.38 -21.36
C ASP A 287 5.02 -19.97 -21.26
N ARG A 288 6.04 -19.12 -21.20
CA ARG A 288 7.43 -19.58 -20.97
C ARG A 288 7.62 -20.22 -19.59
N ALA A 289 6.93 -19.72 -18.56
CA ALA A 289 6.98 -20.33 -17.23
C ALA A 289 6.42 -21.76 -17.23
N LYS A 290 5.33 -22.04 -17.96
CA LYS A 290 4.78 -23.40 -18.15
C LYS A 290 5.78 -24.35 -18.81
N LEU A 291 6.64 -23.80 -19.67
CA LEU A 291 7.71 -24.54 -20.34
C LEU A 291 8.98 -24.66 -19.51
N ALA A 292 9.06 -23.99 -18.35
CA ALA A 292 10.27 -23.85 -17.53
C ALA A 292 11.43 -23.15 -18.28
N ASP A 293 11.10 -22.23 -19.20
CA ASP A 293 12.07 -21.46 -20.00
C ASP A 293 12.59 -20.24 -19.20
N VAL A 294 13.52 -20.50 -18.30
CA VAL A 294 14.17 -19.50 -17.44
C VAL A 294 14.89 -18.42 -18.27
N HIS A 295 15.61 -18.84 -19.30
CA HIS A 295 16.40 -17.92 -20.12
C HIS A 295 15.50 -16.99 -20.95
N GLY A 296 14.44 -17.52 -21.51
CA GLY A 296 13.48 -16.72 -22.26
C GLY A 296 12.78 -15.67 -21.40
N ILE A 297 12.46 -15.98 -20.12
CA ILE A 297 11.87 -14.99 -19.22
C ILE A 297 12.88 -13.91 -18.85
N GLN A 298 14.16 -14.25 -18.64
CA GLN A 298 15.20 -13.25 -18.39
C GLN A 298 15.37 -12.28 -19.57
N GLN A 299 15.27 -12.77 -20.80
CA GLN A 299 15.28 -11.92 -21.99
C GLN A 299 14.09 -10.95 -22.02
N LEU A 300 12.90 -11.38 -21.57
CA LEU A 300 11.74 -10.48 -21.47
C LEU A 300 11.99 -9.30 -20.53
N MET A 301 12.69 -9.51 -19.41
CA MET A 301 13.03 -8.40 -18.50
C MET A 301 13.92 -7.34 -19.18
N THR A 302 14.85 -7.78 -20.03
CA THR A 302 15.68 -6.88 -20.84
C THR A 302 14.84 -6.16 -21.90
N GLN A 303 13.91 -6.87 -22.52
CA GLN A 303 12.99 -6.31 -23.51
C GLN A 303 12.08 -5.24 -22.90
N VAL A 304 11.52 -5.48 -21.69
CA VAL A 304 10.71 -4.47 -20.97
C VAL A 304 11.48 -3.16 -20.79
N LYS A 305 12.75 -3.23 -20.33
CA LYS A 305 13.58 -2.03 -20.17
C LYS A 305 13.87 -1.32 -21.49
N ALA A 306 14.06 -2.05 -22.57
CA ALA A 306 14.28 -1.49 -23.89
C ALA A 306 13.02 -0.81 -24.45
N GLU A 307 11.86 -1.43 -24.31
CA GLU A 307 10.58 -0.87 -24.75
C GLU A 307 10.19 0.36 -23.91
N ASP A 308 10.40 0.32 -22.59
CA ASP A 308 10.20 1.46 -21.72
C ASP A 308 11.00 2.70 -22.17
N LYS A 309 12.27 2.48 -22.52
CA LYS A 309 13.12 3.55 -23.06
C LYS A 309 12.57 4.12 -24.38
N VAL A 310 12.00 3.30 -25.26
CA VAL A 310 11.36 3.72 -26.52
C VAL A 310 10.08 4.51 -26.23
N LEU A 311 9.33 4.13 -25.19
CA LEU A 311 8.12 4.85 -24.73
C LEU A 311 8.44 6.12 -23.93
N GLY A 312 9.73 6.44 -23.71
CA GLY A 312 10.19 7.66 -23.05
C GLY A 312 10.32 7.55 -21.54
N ALA A 313 10.26 6.35 -20.95
CA ALA A 313 10.40 6.07 -19.51
C ALA A 313 9.44 6.91 -18.63
N THR A 314 8.21 7.08 -19.11
CA THR A 314 7.22 7.99 -18.50
C THR A 314 6.32 7.33 -17.44
N ARG A 315 6.48 6.03 -17.20
CA ARG A 315 5.66 5.21 -16.29
C ARG A 315 6.53 4.31 -15.41
N PRO A 316 7.40 4.86 -14.55
CA PRO A 316 8.35 4.06 -13.77
C PRO A 316 7.65 3.06 -12.85
N ASP A 317 6.56 3.42 -12.20
CA ASP A 317 5.84 2.55 -11.26
C ASP A 317 5.20 1.34 -11.97
N GLU A 318 4.64 1.56 -13.18
CA GLU A 318 4.08 0.49 -14.00
C GLU A 318 5.17 -0.49 -14.46
N VAL A 319 6.34 0.03 -14.83
CA VAL A 319 7.49 -0.79 -15.25
C VAL A 319 8.04 -1.60 -14.08
N VAL A 320 8.17 -1.00 -12.89
CA VAL A 320 8.60 -1.71 -11.68
C VAL A 320 7.61 -2.83 -11.34
N SER A 321 6.32 -2.55 -11.37
CA SER A 321 5.27 -3.54 -11.13
C SER A 321 5.29 -4.67 -12.16
N LEU A 322 5.48 -4.34 -13.45
CA LEU A 322 5.60 -5.32 -14.52
C LEU A 322 6.84 -6.21 -14.35
N LEU A 323 7.99 -5.61 -14.03
CA LEU A 323 9.22 -6.37 -13.80
C LEU A 323 9.09 -7.31 -12.60
N ALA A 324 8.46 -6.87 -11.50
CA ALA A 324 8.18 -7.72 -10.34
C ALA A 324 7.28 -8.91 -10.71
N ALA A 325 6.23 -8.68 -11.49
CA ALA A 325 5.36 -9.75 -11.97
C ALA A 325 6.07 -10.74 -12.91
N VAL A 326 6.98 -10.27 -13.77
CA VAL A 326 7.82 -11.14 -14.62
C VAL A 326 8.80 -11.94 -13.76
N GLU A 327 9.38 -11.35 -12.72
CA GLU A 327 10.28 -12.04 -11.77
C GLU A 327 9.56 -13.17 -11.03
N GLU A 328 8.32 -12.96 -10.61
CA GLU A 328 7.49 -14.02 -10.02
C GLU A 328 7.32 -15.20 -10.98
N ARG A 329 7.09 -14.93 -12.28
CA ARG A 329 7.02 -15.99 -13.31
C ARG A 329 8.36 -16.67 -13.54
N LEU A 330 9.45 -15.92 -13.44
CA LEU A 330 10.81 -16.47 -13.50
C LEU A 330 11.08 -17.46 -12.38
N ASP A 331 10.70 -17.10 -11.16
CA ASP A 331 10.88 -17.98 -10.01
C ASP A 331 9.98 -19.23 -10.07
N ALA A 332 8.76 -19.08 -10.61
CA ALA A 332 7.91 -20.23 -10.89
C ALA A 332 8.56 -21.17 -11.95
N ALA A 333 9.14 -20.60 -13.01
CA ALA A 333 9.85 -21.37 -14.01
C ALA A 333 11.09 -22.08 -13.46
N ARG A 334 11.87 -21.42 -12.59
CA ARG A 334 13.02 -22.02 -11.90
C ARG A 334 12.62 -23.20 -11.02
N ARG A 335 11.56 -23.04 -10.22
CA ARG A 335 11.01 -24.13 -9.39
C ARG A 335 10.56 -25.29 -10.26
N LEU A 336 9.79 -25.04 -11.30
CA LEU A 336 9.31 -26.08 -12.21
C LEU A 336 10.47 -26.82 -12.90
N ARG A 337 11.50 -26.07 -13.33
CA ARG A 337 12.69 -26.69 -13.93
C ARG A 337 13.40 -27.62 -12.96
N LEU A 338 13.61 -27.16 -11.74
CA LEU A 338 14.23 -27.98 -10.70
C LEU A 338 13.42 -29.25 -10.39
N GLU A 339 12.09 -29.14 -10.34
CA GLU A 339 11.22 -30.31 -10.15
C GLU A 339 11.28 -31.26 -11.34
N ARG A 340 11.30 -30.76 -12.57
CA ARG A 340 11.48 -31.59 -13.77
C ARG A 340 12.84 -32.27 -13.83
N ASP A 341 13.90 -31.57 -13.46
CA ASP A 341 15.25 -32.13 -13.41
C ASP A 341 15.34 -33.25 -12.34
N ARG A 342 14.77 -33.02 -11.15
CA ARG A 342 14.66 -34.05 -10.09
C ARG A 342 13.83 -35.23 -10.55
N TRP A 343 12.69 -34.98 -11.17
CA TRP A 343 11.84 -36.03 -11.73
C TRP A 343 12.57 -36.82 -12.82
N ALA A 344 13.27 -36.17 -13.72
CA ALA A 344 14.04 -36.83 -14.77
C ALA A 344 15.15 -37.73 -14.22
N LEU A 345 15.83 -37.30 -13.15
CA LEU A 345 16.85 -38.11 -12.46
C LEU A 345 16.27 -39.36 -11.82
N ARG A 346 15.04 -39.32 -11.31
CA ARG A 346 14.35 -40.45 -10.66
C ARG A 346 13.67 -41.40 -11.64
N MET A 347 13.37 -40.91 -12.84
CA MET A 347 12.61 -41.69 -13.84
C MET A 347 13.20 -43.06 -14.21
N PRO A 348 14.53 -43.29 -14.30
CA PRO A 348 15.07 -44.60 -14.57
C PRO A 348 14.64 -45.64 -13.51
N GLU A 349 14.72 -45.31 -12.23
CA GLU A 349 14.29 -46.17 -11.09
C GLU A 349 12.80 -46.45 -11.12
N ILE A 350 11.99 -45.41 -11.34
CA ILE A 350 10.53 -45.51 -11.42
C ILE A 350 10.11 -46.37 -12.61
N ARG A 351 10.79 -46.24 -13.78
CA ARG A 351 10.54 -47.09 -14.96
C ARG A 351 10.90 -48.53 -14.75
N ALA A 352 12.04 -48.79 -14.08
CA ALA A 352 12.44 -50.16 -13.74
C ALA A 352 11.40 -50.81 -12.80
N TYR A 353 10.95 -50.09 -11.78
CA TYR A 353 9.87 -50.54 -10.88
C TYR A 353 8.57 -50.83 -11.64
N ARG A 354 8.14 -49.92 -12.53
CA ARG A 354 6.95 -50.09 -13.38
C ARG A 354 7.04 -51.34 -14.20
N THR A 355 8.20 -51.62 -14.82
CA THR A 355 8.43 -52.83 -15.63
C THR A 355 8.26 -54.08 -14.76
N ALA A 356 8.78 -54.06 -13.53
CA ALA A 356 8.67 -55.19 -12.61
C ALA A 356 7.24 -55.43 -12.11
N VAL A 357 6.47 -54.34 -11.85
CA VAL A 357 5.12 -54.41 -11.24
C VAL A 357 4.01 -54.57 -12.29
N SER A 358 4.21 -54.17 -13.56
CA SER A 358 3.18 -54.22 -14.59
C SER A 358 2.57 -55.61 -14.83
N PRO A 359 3.33 -56.72 -14.77
CA PRO A 359 2.74 -58.04 -14.89
C PRO A 359 1.81 -58.36 -13.73
N LEU A 360 2.18 -57.94 -12.49
CA LEU A 360 1.40 -58.16 -11.28
C LEU A 360 0.09 -57.38 -11.28
N LEU A 361 0.12 -56.10 -11.74
CA LEU A 361 -1.08 -55.31 -11.91
C LEU A 361 -2.03 -55.95 -12.91
N ARG A 362 -1.54 -56.38 -14.07
CA ARG A 362 -2.36 -57.10 -15.07
C ARG A 362 -2.96 -58.38 -14.51
N SER A 363 -2.20 -59.14 -13.67
CA SER A 363 -2.71 -60.34 -13.04
C SER A 363 -3.82 -60.02 -11.99
N LEU A 364 -3.70 -58.88 -11.28
CA LEU A 364 -4.72 -58.45 -10.34
C LEU A 364 -5.95 -57.92 -11.08
N ASP A 365 -5.78 -57.14 -12.15
CA ASP A 365 -6.87 -56.63 -13.03
C ASP A 365 -7.66 -57.80 -13.67
N ALA A 366 -6.99 -58.88 -14.04
CA ALA A 366 -7.67 -60.09 -14.54
C ALA A 366 -8.61 -60.75 -13.52
N LEU A 367 -8.46 -60.43 -12.21
CA LEU A 367 -9.35 -60.90 -11.15
C LEU A 367 -10.53 -59.99 -10.88
N GLU A 368 -10.57 -58.80 -11.51
CA GLU A 368 -11.57 -57.75 -11.26
C GLU A 368 -13.02 -58.29 -11.39
N ALA A 369 -13.33 -58.97 -12.50
CA ALA A 369 -14.66 -59.55 -12.71
C ALA A 369 -15.06 -60.53 -11.62
N ASN A 370 -14.15 -61.41 -11.23
CA ASN A 370 -14.41 -62.42 -10.17
C ASN A 370 -14.55 -61.76 -8.78
N LEU A 371 -13.80 -60.70 -8.52
CA LEU A 371 -13.93 -59.92 -7.28
C LEU A 371 -15.23 -59.11 -7.25
N GLU A 372 -15.70 -58.61 -8.39
CA GLU A 372 -16.99 -57.95 -8.48
C GLU A 372 -18.15 -58.92 -8.24
N ASP A 373 -18.05 -60.18 -8.73
CA ASP A 373 -19.03 -61.23 -8.43
C ASP A 373 -19.08 -61.55 -6.93
N ILE A 374 -17.94 -61.60 -6.24
CA ILE A 374 -17.89 -61.76 -4.78
C ILE A 374 -18.50 -60.56 -4.08
N LYS A 375 -18.18 -59.37 -4.51
CA LYS A 375 -18.67 -58.08 -3.95
C LYS A 375 -20.19 -57.99 -4.06
N THR A 376 -20.76 -58.34 -5.20
CA THR A 376 -22.22 -58.33 -5.46
C THR A 376 -22.96 -59.52 -4.93
N LEU A 377 -22.26 -60.42 -4.26
CA LEU A 377 -22.79 -61.71 -3.79
C LEU A 377 -23.32 -62.62 -4.92
N ALA A 378 -22.91 -62.38 -6.14
CA ALA A 378 -23.18 -63.29 -7.24
C ALA A 378 -22.49 -64.65 -7.01
N GLY A 379 -23.03 -65.70 -7.51
CA GLY A 379 -22.53 -67.07 -7.29
C GLY A 379 -21.16 -67.27 -7.98
N SER A 380 -20.06 -67.27 -7.16
CA SER A 380 -18.72 -67.63 -7.65
C SER A 380 -18.49 -69.11 -7.57
N GLY A 381 -18.14 -69.76 -8.69
CA GLY A 381 -17.82 -71.18 -8.73
C GLY A 381 -16.52 -71.52 -7.95
N PRO A 382 -16.37 -72.73 -7.46
CA PRO A 382 -15.17 -73.20 -6.72
C PRO A 382 -13.86 -72.98 -7.54
N GLU A 383 -13.91 -73.11 -8.85
CA GLU A 383 -12.79 -72.95 -9.76
C GLU A 383 -12.32 -71.49 -9.80
N ALA A 384 -13.25 -70.55 -9.90
CA ALA A 384 -12.96 -69.10 -9.89
C ALA A 384 -12.31 -68.69 -8.57
N LEU A 385 -12.83 -69.14 -7.41
CA LEU A 385 -12.25 -68.86 -6.09
C LEU A 385 -10.84 -69.50 -5.95
N GLY A 386 -10.65 -70.69 -6.52
CA GLY A 386 -9.32 -71.36 -6.57
C GLY A 386 -8.33 -70.59 -7.44
N ALA A 387 -8.78 -70.04 -8.56
CA ALA A 387 -7.96 -69.20 -9.43
C ALA A 387 -7.51 -67.89 -8.75
N ILE A 388 -8.44 -67.23 -8.01
CA ILE A 388 -8.09 -66.01 -7.24
C ILE A 388 -7.03 -66.35 -6.20
N LEU A 389 -7.19 -67.40 -5.41
CA LEU A 389 -6.23 -67.79 -4.37
C LEU A 389 -4.84 -68.05 -4.97
N LYS A 390 -4.79 -68.81 -6.05
CA LYS A 390 -3.50 -69.11 -6.74
C LYS A 390 -2.85 -67.87 -7.30
N ALA A 391 -3.63 -66.98 -7.91
CA ALA A 391 -3.11 -65.75 -8.51
C ALA A 391 -2.61 -64.76 -7.43
N THR A 392 -3.36 -64.59 -6.33
CA THR A 392 -2.97 -63.70 -5.22
C THR A 392 -1.73 -64.21 -4.50
N ASP A 393 -1.59 -65.51 -4.27
CA ASP A 393 -0.37 -66.09 -3.70
C ASP A 393 0.86 -65.85 -4.61
N GLN A 394 0.68 -65.98 -5.90
CA GLN A 394 1.76 -65.74 -6.87
C GLN A 394 2.14 -64.24 -6.89
N ILE A 395 1.17 -63.34 -6.88
CA ILE A 395 1.41 -61.89 -6.82
C ILE A 395 2.13 -61.55 -5.52
N LEU A 396 1.68 -62.01 -4.35
CA LEU A 396 2.30 -61.75 -3.04
C LEU A 396 3.75 -62.22 -2.99
N LYS A 397 4.03 -63.41 -3.48
CA LYS A 397 5.40 -63.94 -3.57
C LYS A 397 6.30 -63.06 -4.41
N THR A 398 5.81 -62.62 -5.56
CA THR A 398 6.61 -61.82 -6.48
C THR A 398 6.77 -60.40 -5.98
N VAL A 399 5.69 -59.75 -5.48
CA VAL A 399 5.72 -58.35 -5.01
C VAL A 399 6.66 -58.19 -3.81
N SER A 400 6.78 -59.22 -2.92
CA SER A 400 7.70 -59.17 -1.80
C SER A 400 9.18 -59.12 -2.19
N THR A 401 9.52 -59.50 -3.41
CA THR A 401 10.89 -59.42 -3.93
C THR A 401 11.22 -58.06 -4.60
N ILE A 402 10.19 -57.27 -4.87
CA ILE A 402 10.35 -55.99 -5.54
C ILE A 402 10.55 -54.89 -4.50
N LYS A 403 11.68 -54.19 -4.58
CA LYS A 403 11.94 -53.04 -3.70
C LYS A 403 11.41 -51.75 -4.38
N PRO A 404 10.38 -51.11 -3.82
CA PRO A 404 9.86 -49.89 -4.39
C PRO A 404 10.79 -48.69 -4.15
N PRO A 405 10.90 -47.74 -5.08
CA PRO A 405 11.41 -46.41 -4.79
C PRO A 405 10.61 -45.74 -3.67
N ASP A 406 11.21 -44.76 -2.99
CA ASP A 406 10.57 -44.11 -1.83
C ASP A 406 9.23 -43.46 -2.18
N GLU A 407 9.12 -42.83 -3.32
CA GLU A 407 7.90 -42.16 -3.83
C GLU A 407 6.76 -43.18 -4.13
N LEU A 408 7.10 -44.40 -4.40
CA LEU A 408 6.14 -45.46 -4.73
C LEU A 408 5.86 -46.41 -3.57
N ARG A 409 6.44 -46.21 -2.40
CA ARG A 409 6.30 -47.08 -1.22
C ARG A 409 4.85 -47.21 -0.78
N GLU A 410 4.09 -46.08 -0.75
CA GLU A 410 2.67 -46.11 -0.40
C GLU A 410 1.84 -46.88 -1.44
N ALA A 411 2.01 -46.56 -2.73
CA ALA A 411 1.30 -47.24 -3.81
C ALA A 411 1.62 -48.73 -3.85
N HIS A 412 2.87 -49.13 -3.54
CA HIS A 412 3.29 -50.49 -3.40
C HIS A 412 2.58 -51.17 -2.22
N GLY A 413 2.49 -50.49 -1.06
CA GLY A 413 1.76 -50.96 0.10
C GLY A 413 0.26 -51.19 -0.16
N LEU A 414 -0.36 -50.26 -0.92
CA LEU A 414 -1.74 -50.39 -1.37
C LEU A 414 -1.93 -51.63 -2.28
N LEU A 415 -1.00 -51.86 -3.23
CA LEU A 415 -1.04 -53.04 -4.09
C LEU A 415 -0.93 -54.35 -3.28
N VAL A 416 -0.01 -54.40 -2.32
CA VAL A 416 0.11 -55.56 -1.41
C VAL A 416 -1.19 -55.77 -0.63
N SER A 417 -1.73 -54.74 -0.04
CA SER A 417 -3.01 -54.81 0.73
C SER A 417 -4.19 -55.21 -0.15
N ALA A 418 -4.28 -54.65 -1.37
CA ALA A 418 -5.31 -55.03 -2.36
C ALA A 418 -5.25 -56.51 -2.66
N THR A 419 -4.03 -57.06 -2.89
CA THR A 419 -3.82 -58.45 -3.20
C THR A 419 -4.17 -59.38 -2.01
N GLN A 420 -3.80 -58.96 -0.78
CA GLN A 420 -4.17 -59.67 0.44
C GLN A 420 -5.70 -59.72 0.64
N LEU A 421 -6.38 -58.57 0.40
CA LEU A 421 -7.84 -58.53 0.50
C LEU A 421 -8.51 -59.37 -0.58
N ALA A 422 -7.97 -59.44 -1.79
CA ALA A 422 -8.46 -60.31 -2.85
C ALA A 422 -8.39 -61.78 -2.46
N GLY A 423 -7.23 -62.21 -1.93
CA GLY A 423 -7.07 -63.59 -1.42
C GLY A 423 -7.98 -63.90 -0.24
N ASN A 424 -8.13 -62.93 0.71
CA ASN A 424 -9.05 -63.06 1.83
C ASN A 424 -10.51 -63.21 1.37
N ALA A 425 -10.92 -62.33 0.40
CA ALA A 425 -12.28 -62.38 -0.17
C ALA A 425 -12.59 -63.78 -0.74
N ALA A 426 -11.69 -64.33 -1.54
CA ALA A 426 -11.88 -65.67 -2.09
C ALA A 426 -11.91 -66.76 -1.04
N ARG A 427 -11.03 -66.70 -0.03
CA ARG A 427 -10.98 -67.69 1.07
C ARG A 427 -12.26 -67.62 1.91
N ILE A 428 -12.70 -66.44 2.33
CA ILE A 428 -13.91 -66.25 3.13
C ILE A 428 -15.15 -66.65 2.33
N ARG A 429 -15.21 -66.33 1.04
CA ARG A 429 -16.31 -66.72 0.16
C ARG A 429 -16.41 -68.22 0.02
N ARG A 430 -15.29 -68.92 -0.11
CA ARG A 430 -15.25 -70.37 -0.18
C ARG A 430 -15.76 -71.01 1.15
N GLU A 431 -15.34 -70.46 2.28
CA GLU A 431 -15.80 -70.89 3.59
C GLU A 431 -17.32 -70.67 3.75
N ALA A 432 -17.81 -69.49 3.38
CA ALA A 432 -19.23 -69.12 3.38
C ALA A 432 -20.08 -70.11 2.55
N ALA A 433 -19.57 -70.46 1.35
CA ALA A 433 -20.25 -71.44 0.50
C ALA A 433 -20.32 -72.89 1.11
N LEU A 434 -19.23 -73.29 1.74
CA LEU A 434 -19.18 -74.64 2.40
C LEU A 434 -20.06 -74.71 3.65
N THR A 435 -20.18 -73.59 4.41
CA THR A 435 -20.93 -73.58 5.68
C THR A 435 -22.31 -72.94 5.53
N ALA A 436 -22.73 -72.56 4.34
CA ALA A 436 -23.99 -71.83 4.07
C ALA A 436 -24.15 -70.59 4.98
N ASN A 437 -23.03 -69.94 5.35
CA ASN A 437 -23.05 -68.81 6.28
C ASN A 437 -23.08 -67.46 5.54
N MET A 438 -24.24 -66.75 5.62
CA MET A 438 -24.48 -65.48 4.95
C MET A 438 -23.64 -64.35 5.52
N THR A 439 -23.37 -64.34 6.82
CA THR A 439 -22.51 -63.32 7.44
C THR A 439 -21.09 -63.36 6.86
N ARG A 440 -20.56 -64.56 6.70
CA ARG A 440 -19.26 -64.75 6.03
C ARG A 440 -19.29 -64.31 4.56
N ALA A 441 -20.42 -64.47 3.89
CA ALA A 441 -20.55 -63.98 2.52
C ALA A 441 -20.47 -62.44 2.47
N TRP A 442 -21.04 -61.73 3.44
CA TRP A 442 -20.90 -60.28 3.56
C TRP A 442 -19.46 -59.85 3.90
N ASP A 443 -18.78 -60.59 4.78
CA ASP A 443 -17.35 -60.33 5.06
C ASP A 443 -16.51 -60.44 3.78
N ALA A 444 -16.78 -61.46 2.96
CA ALA A 444 -16.10 -61.66 1.69
C ALA A 444 -16.39 -60.52 0.69
N SER A 445 -17.65 -60.05 0.64
CA SER A 445 -18.06 -58.90 -0.20
C SER A 445 -17.30 -57.64 0.21
N SER A 446 -17.20 -57.37 1.50
CA SER A 446 -16.46 -56.20 2.00
C SER A 446 -14.96 -56.29 1.67
N ALA A 447 -14.35 -57.45 1.79
CA ALA A 447 -12.95 -57.66 1.44
C ALA A 447 -12.71 -57.51 -0.09
N ALA A 448 -13.63 -57.99 -0.92
CA ALA A 448 -13.55 -57.81 -2.39
C ALA A 448 -13.68 -56.33 -2.76
N ALA A 449 -14.64 -55.61 -2.17
CA ALA A 449 -14.79 -54.16 -2.38
C ALA A 449 -13.53 -53.37 -1.99
N GLY A 450 -12.95 -53.69 -0.83
CA GLY A 450 -11.68 -53.10 -0.35
C GLY A 450 -10.52 -53.38 -1.33
N SER A 451 -10.40 -54.61 -1.84
CA SER A 451 -9.39 -54.97 -2.83
C SER A 451 -9.50 -54.13 -4.10
N LEU A 452 -10.67 -54.04 -4.69
CA LEU A 452 -10.93 -53.28 -5.91
C LEU A 452 -10.61 -51.76 -5.72
N MET A 453 -11.05 -51.20 -4.58
CA MET A 453 -10.80 -49.80 -4.26
C MET A 453 -9.28 -49.51 -4.10
N LEU A 454 -8.56 -50.37 -3.33
CA LEU A 454 -7.12 -50.16 -3.11
C LEU A 454 -6.30 -50.41 -4.36
N SER A 455 -6.69 -51.36 -5.23
CA SER A 455 -6.06 -51.60 -6.52
C SER A 455 -6.18 -50.39 -7.45
N ALA A 456 -7.40 -49.84 -7.57
CA ALA A 456 -7.65 -48.64 -8.37
C ALA A 456 -6.85 -47.41 -7.85
N LYS A 457 -6.77 -47.24 -6.52
CA LYS A 457 -5.99 -46.18 -5.90
C LYS A 457 -4.50 -46.35 -6.16
N ALA A 458 -3.94 -47.56 -5.99
CA ALA A 458 -2.54 -47.86 -6.24
C ALA A 458 -2.17 -47.53 -7.70
N GLN A 459 -3.00 -47.96 -8.66
CA GLN A 459 -2.77 -47.68 -10.09
C GLN A 459 -2.80 -46.16 -10.38
N THR A 460 -3.75 -45.45 -9.81
CA THR A 460 -3.88 -43.98 -9.98
C THR A 460 -2.63 -43.25 -9.45
N ASP A 461 -2.18 -43.64 -8.24
CA ASP A 461 -1.01 -43.02 -7.62
C ASP A 461 0.26 -43.34 -8.41
N MET A 462 0.44 -44.57 -8.91
CA MET A 462 1.55 -44.87 -9.79
C MET A 462 1.50 -44.11 -11.10
N GLN A 463 0.31 -43.94 -11.74
CA GLN A 463 0.17 -43.19 -12.96
C GLN A 463 0.50 -41.71 -12.81
N ASN A 464 0.15 -41.11 -11.67
CA ASN A 464 0.44 -39.72 -11.38
C ASN A 464 1.95 -39.43 -11.35
N LEU A 465 2.76 -40.36 -10.83
CA LEU A 465 4.22 -40.21 -10.79
C LEU A 465 4.89 -40.29 -12.17
N PHE A 466 4.23 -40.85 -13.16
CA PHE A 466 4.73 -40.86 -14.54
C PHE A 466 4.48 -39.56 -15.29
N ARG A 467 3.64 -38.67 -14.77
CA ARG A 467 3.38 -37.36 -15.35
C ARG A 467 4.50 -36.40 -14.97
N SER A 468 5.06 -35.73 -15.95
CA SER A 468 6.04 -34.68 -15.70
C SER A 468 5.42 -33.55 -14.87
N PRO A 469 6.13 -32.96 -13.89
CA PRO A 469 5.68 -31.83 -13.12
C PRO A 469 5.23 -30.68 -14.02
N GLN A 470 4.12 -30.04 -13.62
CA GLN A 470 3.52 -28.89 -14.30
C GLN A 470 3.19 -27.81 -13.27
N LEU A 471 3.17 -26.55 -13.70
CA LEU A 471 2.66 -25.49 -12.83
C LEU A 471 1.19 -25.74 -12.48
N PRO A 472 0.77 -25.52 -11.25
CA PRO A 472 -0.64 -25.55 -10.90
C PRO A 472 -1.41 -24.55 -11.79
N ARG A 473 -2.62 -24.93 -12.15
CA ARG A 473 -3.51 -24.08 -12.99
C ARG A 473 -4.06 -22.92 -12.20
#